data_75d832869d25bed6ee855b40e0e650e7
#
_entry.id   75d832869d25bed6ee855b40e0e650e7
#
_cell.length_a   1.000
_cell.length_b   1.000
_cell.length_c   1.000
_cell.angle_alpha   90.00
_cell.angle_beta   90.00
_cell.angle_gamma   90.00
#
_symmetry.space_group_name_H-M   'P 1'
#
loop_
_entity.id
_entity.type
_entity.pdbx_description
1 polymer ?
#
loop_
_entity_poly.entity_id
_entity_poly.type
_entity_poly.pdbx_seq_one_letter_code
_entity_poly.pdbx_strand_id
1 'polypeptide(L)'
;DSSNVDEIIKSITNFSKSFGGINLEDIAAPECFIIEKKLKEILDIPVFHDDQHGTAIITTAALINAAHITKRDIKKIKIVINGAGASAMACANLFISKGVPKKNITMIDRKGVIYKGRKDLNEWKSLHAIETKSRSLDDAIKNADVFLGLSKAGTLKKEMVKKMSKNPIIFACANPDPEITPEEIEQVRDDAIIATGRSDYPNQVNNLIGFPYIFRGALDVRAKTINEEMKIAASNAIATLARERVPDEVVAAMGGERPKYGKDYIIPSTFDPRLISVIPVAVAKAAIKSGVARKEIQNFEIYSEQLKQ
;
A
#
# COMPACT_ATOMS: atom_id res chain seq x y z
N ASP A 1 -10.27 -7.68 25.45
CA ASP A 1 -8.92 -8.22 25.44
C ASP A 1 -8.98 -9.73 25.22
N SER A 2 -8.85 -10.19 23.99
CA SER A 2 -8.89 -11.62 23.64
C SER A 2 -7.94 -11.88 22.47
N SER A 3 -7.20 -13.00 22.56
CA SER A 3 -6.42 -13.57 21.46
C SER A 3 -7.19 -14.67 20.70
N ASN A 4 -8.41 -14.97 21.13
CA ASN A 4 -9.25 -16.01 20.52
C ASN A 4 -9.97 -15.44 19.29
N VAL A 5 -9.66 -15.97 18.12
CA VAL A 5 -10.21 -15.54 16.83
C VAL A 5 -11.75 -15.60 16.80
N ASP A 6 -12.35 -16.67 17.34
CA ASP A 6 -13.82 -16.84 17.32
C ASP A 6 -14.52 -15.84 18.26
N GLU A 7 -13.90 -15.54 19.41
CA GLU A 7 -14.42 -14.50 20.31
C GLU A 7 -14.34 -13.10 19.68
N ILE A 8 -13.24 -12.77 19.00
CA ILE A 8 -13.08 -11.50 18.31
C ILE A 8 -14.17 -11.37 17.22
N ILE A 9 -14.33 -12.39 16.38
CA ILE A 9 -15.35 -12.40 15.33
C ILE A 9 -16.76 -12.25 15.91
N LYS A 10 -17.09 -13.02 16.97
CA LYS A 10 -18.39 -12.96 17.63
C LYS A 10 -18.65 -11.57 18.23
N SER A 11 -17.66 -11.00 18.90
CA SER A 11 -17.78 -9.68 19.53
C SER A 11 -18.05 -8.61 18.48
N ILE A 12 -17.23 -8.56 17.41
CA ILE A 12 -17.40 -7.60 16.32
C ILE A 12 -18.76 -7.78 15.65
N THR A 13 -19.18 -9.01 15.38
CA THR A 13 -20.49 -9.31 14.76
C THR A 13 -21.64 -8.79 15.63
N ASN A 14 -21.57 -8.94 16.95
CA ASN A 14 -22.64 -8.52 17.85
C ASN A 14 -22.85 -7.00 17.86
N PHE A 15 -21.79 -6.19 17.84
CA PHE A 15 -21.93 -4.72 17.85
C PHE A 15 -21.94 -4.07 16.45
N SER A 16 -21.59 -4.81 15.41
CA SER A 16 -21.45 -4.28 14.04
C SER A 16 -22.70 -3.58 13.51
N LYS A 17 -23.89 -3.98 13.95
CA LYS A 17 -25.18 -3.36 13.55
C LYS A 17 -25.29 -1.88 13.88
N SER A 18 -24.49 -1.38 14.80
CA SER A 18 -24.44 0.04 15.20
C SER A 18 -23.51 0.89 14.33
N PHE A 19 -22.79 0.28 13.37
CA PHE A 19 -21.76 0.94 12.59
C PHE A 19 -21.99 0.81 11.08
N GLY A 20 -21.45 1.75 10.33
CA GLY A 20 -21.49 1.75 8.86
C GLY A 20 -20.33 0.96 8.23
N GLY A 21 -19.28 0.65 8.98
CA GLY A 21 -18.10 -0.10 8.55
C GLY A 21 -17.22 -0.46 9.74
N ILE A 22 -16.31 -1.42 9.54
CA ILE A 22 -15.35 -1.89 10.56
C ILE A 22 -13.94 -1.74 10.01
N ASN A 23 -13.10 -1.00 10.73
CA ASN A 23 -11.65 -1.05 10.53
C ASN A 23 -11.04 -2.03 11.55
N LEU A 24 -10.21 -2.93 11.05
CA LEU A 24 -9.37 -3.81 11.85
C LEU A 24 -7.96 -3.20 11.90
N GLU A 25 -7.37 -3.20 13.09
CA GLU A 25 -6.06 -2.60 13.36
C GLU A 25 -5.29 -3.50 14.31
N ASP A 26 -3.97 -3.52 14.20
CA ASP A 26 -3.04 -4.18 15.12
C ASP A 26 -3.30 -5.70 15.33
N ILE A 27 -3.87 -6.37 14.35
CA ILE A 27 -4.08 -7.83 14.38
C ILE A 27 -2.97 -8.52 13.58
N ALA A 28 -2.18 -9.34 14.26
CA ALA A 28 -1.07 -10.07 13.63
C ALA A 28 -1.54 -11.10 12.58
N ALA A 29 -0.66 -11.41 11.64
CA ALA A 29 -0.85 -12.54 10.73
C ALA A 29 -0.41 -13.86 11.42
N PRO A 30 -1.13 -14.99 11.22
CA PRO A 30 -2.18 -15.21 10.21
C PRO A 30 -3.60 -14.86 10.65
N GLU A 31 -3.84 -14.57 11.93
CA GLU A 31 -5.17 -14.37 12.52
C GLU A 31 -5.95 -13.25 11.82
N CYS A 32 -5.28 -12.17 11.43
CA CYS A 32 -5.89 -11.04 10.72
C CYS A 32 -6.58 -11.48 9.41
N PHE A 33 -6.01 -12.43 8.68
CA PHE A 33 -6.61 -12.93 7.43
C PHE A 33 -7.90 -13.70 7.69
N ILE A 34 -7.90 -14.52 8.76
CA ILE A 34 -9.06 -15.34 9.14
C ILE A 34 -10.19 -14.43 9.60
N ILE A 35 -9.88 -13.47 10.49
CA ILE A 35 -10.84 -12.53 11.06
C ILE A 35 -11.45 -11.67 9.95
N GLU A 36 -10.64 -11.03 9.12
CA GLU A 36 -11.12 -10.17 8.04
C GLU A 36 -12.00 -10.94 7.07
N LYS A 37 -11.56 -12.12 6.63
CA LYS A 37 -12.33 -12.97 5.71
C LYS A 37 -13.68 -13.35 6.28
N LYS A 38 -13.70 -13.83 7.53
CA LYS A 38 -14.94 -14.25 8.20
C LYS A 38 -15.91 -13.11 8.43
N LEU A 39 -15.41 -11.95 8.85
CA LEU A 39 -16.27 -10.76 9.02
C LEU A 39 -16.83 -10.26 7.68
N LYS A 40 -16.07 -10.29 6.61
CA LYS A 40 -16.57 -9.96 5.25
C LYS A 40 -17.65 -10.93 4.75
N GLU A 41 -17.59 -12.20 5.16
CA GLU A 41 -18.62 -13.20 4.83
C GLU A 41 -19.91 -13.00 5.63
N ILE A 42 -19.82 -12.54 6.89
CA ILE A 42 -20.94 -12.42 7.82
C ILE A 42 -21.61 -11.05 7.76
N LEU A 43 -20.81 -9.98 7.65
CA LEU A 43 -21.27 -8.60 7.75
C LEU A 43 -21.69 -8.04 6.40
N ASP A 44 -22.75 -7.25 6.42
CA ASP A 44 -23.28 -6.54 5.25
C ASP A 44 -22.83 -5.07 5.22
N ILE A 45 -21.67 -4.79 5.83
CA ILE A 45 -20.98 -3.50 5.87
C ILE A 45 -19.50 -3.69 5.52
N PRO A 46 -18.79 -2.64 5.06
CA PRO A 46 -17.36 -2.76 4.76
C PRO A 46 -16.54 -3.20 5.97
N VAL A 47 -15.71 -4.22 5.77
CA VAL A 47 -14.65 -4.61 6.70
C VAL A 47 -13.32 -4.37 6.00
N PHE A 48 -12.43 -3.67 6.65
CA PHE A 48 -11.13 -3.27 6.12
C PHE A 48 -10.07 -3.46 7.20
N HIS A 49 -8.86 -3.84 6.83
CA HIS A 49 -7.73 -3.94 7.74
C HIS A 49 -6.64 -2.97 7.25
N ASP A 50 -6.43 -1.87 7.96
CA ASP A 50 -5.58 -0.79 7.47
C ASP A 50 -4.11 -1.21 7.34
N ASP A 51 -3.56 -1.97 8.30
CA ASP A 51 -2.19 -2.48 8.22
C ASP A 51 -1.92 -3.33 6.96
N GLN A 52 -2.95 -4.00 6.43
CA GLN A 52 -2.84 -4.72 5.17
C GLN A 52 -3.05 -3.78 3.98
N HIS A 53 -4.25 -3.22 3.90
CA HIS A 53 -4.74 -2.58 2.68
C HIS A 53 -4.34 -1.13 2.55
N GLY A 54 -4.20 -0.39 3.67
CA GLY A 54 -3.70 0.98 3.67
C GLY A 54 -2.29 1.05 3.11
N THR A 55 -1.37 0.25 3.68
CA THR A 55 0.01 0.13 3.19
C THR A 55 0.06 -0.29 1.72
N ALA A 56 -0.77 -1.26 1.31
CA ALA A 56 -0.82 -1.72 -0.09
C ALA A 56 -1.26 -0.61 -1.05
N ILE A 57 -2.27 0.19 -0.68
CA ILE A 57 -2.79 1.28 -1.50
C ILE A 57 -1.74 2.37 -1.69
N ILE A 58 -1.08 2.81 -0.61
CA ILE A 58 -0.08 3.87 -0.66
C ILE A 58 1.17 3.43 -1.42
N THR A 59 1.68 2.23 -1.15
CA THR A 59 2.85 1.69 -1.87
C THR A 59 2.53 1.46 -3.35
N THR A 60 1.29 1.10 -3.70
CA THR A 60 0.85 0.99 -5.11
C THR A 60 0.82 2.36 -5.78
N ALA A 61 0.32 3.40 -5.10
CA ALA A 61 0.33 4.77 -5.62
C ALA A 61 1.77 5.27 -5.86
N ALA A 62 2.66 5.04 -4.90
CA ALA A 62 4.08 5.36 -5.02
C ALA A 62 4.74 4.60 -6.18
N LEU A 63 4.45 3.30 -6.33
CA LEU A 63 4.97 2.47 -7.42
C LEU A 63 4.51 2.96 -8.79
N ILE A 64 3.25 3.37 -8.95
CA ILE A 64 2.71 3.94 -10.20
C ILE A 64 3.53 5.15 -10.61
N ASN A 65 3.81 6.06 -9.69
CA ASN A 65 4.55 7.29 -9.96
C ASN A 65 6.05 7.04 -10.16
N ALA A 66 6.65 6.19 -9.35
CA ALA A 66 8.05 5.83 -9.52
C ALA A 66 8.31 5.10 -10.86
N ALA A 67 7.40 4.22 -11.27
CA ALA A 67 7.44 3.56 -12.58
C ALA A 67 7.29 4.58 -13.73
N HIS A 68 6.39 5.57 -13.58
CA HIS A 68 6.21 6.65 -14.57
C HIS A 68 7.48 7.50 -14.70
N ILE A 69 8.09 7.93 -13.59
CA ILE A 69 9.31 8.76 -13.59
C ILE A 69 10.48 7.99 -14.21
N THR A 70 10.63 6.72 -13.86
CA THR A 70 11.70 5.85 -14.38
C THR A 70 11.39 5.26 -15.75
N LYS A 71 10.23 5.59 -16.35
CA LYS A 71 9.75 5.10 -17.66
C LYS A 71 9.70 3.56 -17.74
N ARG A 72 9.36 2.91 -16.62
CA ARG A 72 9.22 1.45 -16.57
C ARG A 72 7.81 0.99 -16.93
N ASP A 73 7.76 -0.09 -17.70
CA ASP A 73 6.51 -0.84 -17.91
C ASP A 73 6.23 -1.69 -16.66
N ILE A 74 5.11 -1.42 -15.99
CA ILE A 74 4.70 -2.12 -14.76
C ILE A 74 4.59 -3.65 -14.98
N LYS A 75 4.31 -4.09 -16.21
CA LYS A 75 4.23 -5.51 -16.57
C LYS A 75 5.59 -6.21 -16.64
N LYS A 76 6.68 -5.45 -16.66
CA LYS A 76 8.06 -5.99 -16.76
C LYS A 76 8.87 -5.76 -15.50
N ILE A 77 8.37 -4.93 -14.58
CA ILE A 77 9.08 -4.54 -13.37
C ILE A 77 9.35 -5.75 -12.47
N LYS A 78 10.55 -5.83 -11.91
CA LYS A 78 10.98 -6.88 -10.97
C LYS A 78 10.98 -6.32 -9.56
N ILE A 79 10.18 -6.92 -8.69
CA ILE A 79 9.98 -6.45 -7.31
C ILE A 79 10.51 -7.49 -6.33
N VAL A 80 11.26 -7.02 -5.34
CA VAL A 80 11.66 -7.80 -4.16
C VAL A 80 10.95 -7.23 -2.95
N ILE A 81 10.12 -8.05 -2.29
CA ILE A 81 9.43 -7.69 -1.05
C ILE A 81 10.13 -8.39 0.11
N ASN A 82 10.78 -7.63 0.96
CA ASN A 82 11.45 -8.12 2.17
C ASN A 82 10.50 -8.01 3.37
N GLY A 83 9.86 -9.11 3.66
CA GLY A 83 8.77 -9.31 4.60
C GLY A 83 7.74 -10.27 4.01
N ALA A 84 7.06 -11.01 4.86
CA ALA A 84 5.99 -11.94 4.49
C ALA A 84 4.88 -11.94 5.54
N GLY A 85 4.63 -10.78 6.11
CA GLY A 85 3.49 -10.49 6.99
C GLY A 85 2.27 -10.03 6.21
N ALA A 86 1.27 -9.54 6.93
CA ALA A 86 -0.01 -9.12 6.38
C ALA A 86 0.13 -8.01 5.33
N SER A 87 0.86 -6.94 5.64
CA SER A 87 1.09 -5.83 4.72
C SER A 87 1.85 -6.24 3.46
N ALA A 88 2.88 -7.10 3.60
CA ALA A 88 3.68 -7.57 2.47
C ALA A 88 2.84 -8.38 1.47
N MET A 89 1.95 -9.25 1.97
CA MET A 89 1.05 -10.04 1.14
C MET A 89 -0.01 -9.16 0.46
N ALA A 90 -0.56 -8.19 1.18
CA ALA A 90 -1.52 -7.25 0.64
C ALA A 90 -0.90 -6.37 -0.46
N CYS A 91 0.34 -5.89 -0.27
CA CYS A 91 1.10 -5.15 -1.28
C CYS A 91 1.31 -6.01 -2.54
N ALA A 92 1.78 -7.26 -2.38
CA ALA A 92 1.98 -8.17 -3.50
C ALA A 92 0.70 -8.40 -4.29
N ASN A 93 -0.43 -8.64 -3.60
CA ASN A 93 -1.72 -8.83 -4.24
C ASN A 93 -2.17 -7.58 -5.01
N LEU A 94 -2.07 -6.40 -4.43
CA LEU A 94 -2.49 -5.18 -5.09
C LEU A 94 -1.58 -4.81 -6.27
N PHE A 95 -0.28 -5.08 -6.19
CA PHE A 95 0.64 -4.96 -7.33
C PHE A 95 0.26 -5.90 -8.47
N ILE A 96 -0.13 -7.16 -8.16
CA ILE A 96 -0.63 -8.12 -9.16
C ILE A 96 -1.92 -7.60 -9.80
N SER A 97 -2.87 -7.13 -9.00
CA SER A 97 -4.13 -6.54 -9.48
C SER A 97 -3.88 -5.30 -10.35
N LYS A 98 -2.79 -4.56 -10.08
CA LYS A 98 -2.35 -3.43 -10.92
C LYS A 98 -1.67 -3.85 -12.22
N GLY A 99 -1.34 -5.12 -12.37
CA GLY A 99 -0.79 -5.69 -13.60
C GLY A 99 0.67 -6.14 -13.52
N VAL A 100 1.30 -6.12 -12.34
CA VAL A 100 2.63 -6.74 -12.16
C VAL A 100 2.49 -8.26 -12.22
N PRO A 101 3.20 -8.96 -13.11
CA PRO A 101 3.13 -10.41 -13.15
C PRO A 101 3.63 -11.04 -11.85
N LYS A 102 2.88 -11.98 -11.29
CA LYS A 102 3.25 -12.67 -10.03
C LYS A 102 4.69 -13.21 -10.06
N LYS A 103 5.13 -13.77 -11.19
CA LYS A 103 6.50 -14.30 -11.38
C LYS A 103 7.60 -13.26 -11.21
N ASN A 104 7.27 -11.98 -11.31
CA ASN A 104 8.19 -10.87 -11.16
C ASN A 104 8.26 -10.33 -9.72
N ILE A 105 7.47 -10.89 -8.79
CA ILE A 105 7.47 -10.51 -7.37
C ILE A 105 8.13 -11.61 -6.56
N THR A 106 9.30 -11.33 -6.01
CA THR A 106 10.02 -12.23 -5.10
C THR A 106 9.79 -11.79 -3.67
N MET A 107 9.09 -12.61 -2.90
CA MET A 107 8.83 -12.37 -1.48
C MET A 107 9.85 -13.11 -0.61
N ILE A 108 10.23 -12.48 0.51
CA ILE A 108 11.28 -13.00 1.41
C ILE A 108 10.76 -12.97 2.84
N ASP A 109 10.92 -14.06 3.57
CA ASP A 109 10.68 -14.11 5.02
C ASP A 109 12.00 -14.34 5.81
N ARG A 110 11.88 -14.56 7.11
CA ARG A 110 13.05 -14.76 8.00
C ARG A 110 13.95 -15.93 7.58
N LYS A 111 13.43 -16.90 6.82
CA LYS A 111 14.18 -18.07 6.36
C LYS A 111 14.69 -17.93 4.91
N GLY A 112 14.42 -16.79 4.26
CA GLY A 112 14.85 -16.48 2.90
C GLY A 112 13.70 -16.41 1.90
N VAL A 113 14.01 -16.60 0.64
CA VAL A 113 13.04 -16.46 -0.47
C VAL A 113 11.90 -17.48 -0.35
N ILE A 114 10.69 -17.02 -0.64
CA ILE A 114 9.49 -17.86 -0.75
C ILE A 114 9.43 -18.41 -2.19
N TYR A 115 9.84 -19.66 -2.36
CA TYR A 115 9.93 -20.31 -3.66
C TYR A 115 9.07 -21.58 -3.73
N LYS A 116 8.68 -22.00 -4.92
CA LYS A 116 7.94 -23.26 -5.12
C LYS A 116 8.78 -24.45 -4.69
N GLY A 117 8.16 -25.33 -3.90
CA GLY A 117 8.82 -26.52 -3.32
C GLY A 117 9.47 -26.30 -1.96
N ARG A 118 9.45 -25.08 -1.41
CA ARG A 118 9.84 -24.84 -0.01
C ARG A 118 8.80 -25.46 0.94
N LYS A 119 9.22 -26.33 1.86
CA LYS A 119 8.33 -27.21 2.64
C LYS A 119 7.68 -26.56 3.88
N ASP A 120 8.23 -25.46 4.38
CA ASP A 120 7.81 -24.81 5.63
C ASP A 120 6.88 -23.60 5.43
N LEU A 121 6.23 -23.53 4.28
CA LEU A 121 5.28 -22.47 3.97
C LEU A 121 3.91 -22.81 4.50
N ASN A 122 3.26 -21.83 5.16
CA ASN A 122 1.84 -21.89 5.43
C ASN A 122 1.03 -21.62 4.14
N GLU A 123 -0.29 -21.77 4.21
CA GLU A 123 -1.19 -21.60 3.06
C GLU A 123 -1.05 -20.21 2.40
N TRP A 124 -1.00 -19.12 3.18
CA TRP A 124 -0.88 -17.75 2.66
C TRP A 124 0.45 -17.50 1.96
N LYS A 125 1.55 -17.92 2.58
CA LYS A 125 2.88 -17.80 1.95
C LYS A 125 2.99 -18.62 0.67
N SER A 126 2.39 -19.81 0.66
CA SER A 126 2.37 -20.69 -0.52
C SER A 126 1.73 -20.02 -1.73
N LEU A 127 0.72 -19.14 -1.52
CA LEU A 127 0.09 -18.37 -2.59
C LEU A 127 1.07 -17.39 -3.27
N HIS A 128 2.17 -17.01 -2.63
CA HIS A 128 3.18 -16.09 -3.17
C HIS A 128 4.46 -16.80 -3.64
N ALA A 129 4.54 -18.13 -3.52
CA ALA A 129 5.70 -18.87 -3.97
C ALA A 129 5.84 -18.82 -5.51
N ILE A 130 7.06 -18.54 -5.96
CA ILE A 130 7.43 -18.46 -7.37
C ILE A 130 8.54 -19.45 -7.72
N GLU A 131 8.69 -19.74 -9.00
CA GLU A 131 9.86 -20.51 -9.47
C GLU A 131 11.06 -19.61 -9.58
N THR A 132 12.09 -19.87 -8.77
CA THR A 132 13.33 -19.09 -8.75
C THR A 132 14.47 -19.89 -8.14
N LYS A 133 15.69 -19.58 -8.58
CA LYS A 133 16.93 -20.13 -8.00
C LYS A 133 17.43 -19.31 -6.79
N SER A 134 16.91 -18.10 -6.60
CA SER A 134 17.28 -17.24 -5.45
C SER A 134 16.85 -17.86 -4.14
N ARG A 135 17.69 -17.76 -3.12
CA ARG A 135 17.41 -18.29 -1.77
C ARG A 135 17.51 -17.22 -0.68
N SER A 136 18.26 -16.17 -0.93
CA SER A 136 18.52 -15.06 0.00
C SER A 136 18.06 -13.72 -0.58
N LEU A 137 18.01 -12.67 0.27
CA LEU A 137 17.81 -11.30 -0.17
C LEU A 137 18.91 -10.87 -1.14
N ASP A 138 20.16 -11.23 -0.86
CA ASP A 138 21.30 -10.88 -1.72
C ASP A 138 21.18 -11.49 -3.13
N ASP A 139 20.62 -12.69 -3.24
CA ASP A 139 20.35 -13.31 -4.55
C ASP A 139 19.22 -12.59 -5.29
N ALA A 140 18.12 -12.32 -4.58
CA ALA A 140 16.90 -11.78 -5.17
C ALA A 140 17.05 -10.33 -5.64
N ILE A 141 17.87 -9.52 -4.92
CA ILE A 141 18.03 -8.10 -5.18
C ILE A 141 18.83 -7.79 -6.46
N LYS A 142 19.58 -8.74 -6.98
CA LYS A 142 20.36 -8.56 -8.21
C LYS A 142 19.47 -8.24 -9.40
N ASN A 143 19.71 -7.07 -10.01
CA ASN A 143 18.91 -6.55 -11.12
C ASN A 143 17.42 -6.40 -10.80
N ALA A 144 17.05 -6.27 -9.52
CA ALA A 144 15.70 -5.88 -9.13
C ALA A 144 15.48 -4.40 -9.42
N ASP A 145 14.26 -4.06 -9.88
CA ASP A 145 13.86 -2.69 -10.15
C ASP A 145 13.33 -2.02 -8.89
N VAL A 146 12.66 -2.80 -8.05
CA VAL A 146 11.98 -2.31 -6.84
C VAL A 146 12.37 -3.17 -5.65
N PHE A 147 12.70 -2.53 -4.56
CA PHE A 147 12.74 -3.11 -3.22
C PHE A 147 11.61 -2.52 -2.39
N LEU A 148 10.81 -3.39 -1.77
CA LEU A 148 9.81 -3.02 -0.77
C LEU A 148 10.17 -3.69 0.55
N GLY A 149 10.61 -2.91 1.52
CA GLY A 149 10.92 -3.34 2.87
C GLY A 149 9.72 -3.22 3.78
N LEU A 150 9.30 -4.34 4.37
CA LEU A 150 8.23 -4.47 5.35
C LEU A 150 8.64 -5.46 6.43
N SER A 151 9.88 -5.31 6.94
CA SER A 151 10.47 -6.28 7.87
C SER A 151 11.09 -5.60 9.09
N LYS A 152 12.36 -5.31 9.07
CA LYS A 152 13.10 -4.68 10.17
C LYS A 152 14.28 -3.86 9.69
N ALA A 153 14.70 -2.92 10.51
CA ALA A 153 15.83 -2.05 10.29
C ALA A 153 17.11 -2.77 9.84
N GLY A 154 17.87 -2.13 8.96
CA GLY A 154 19.21 -2.54 8.57
C GLY A 154 19.30 -3.84 7.77
N THR A 155 18.21 -4.35 7.21
CA THR A 155 18.22 -5.60 6.42
C THR A 155 18.70 -5.40 4.99
N LEU A 156 18.50 -4.24 4.38
CA LEU A 156 19.06 -3.90 3.08
C LEU A 156 20.43 -3.22 3.26
N LYS A 157 21.47 -3.79 2.66
CA LYS A 157 22.84 -3.30 2.78
C LYS A 157 23.22 -2.46 1.56
N LYS A 158 24.13 -1.50 1.72
CA LYS A 158 24.68 -0.66 0.63
C LYS A 158 25.16 -1.48 -0.56
N GLU A 159 25.84 -2.60 -0.30
CA GLU A 159 26.32 -3.49 -1.35
C GLU A 159 25.20 -4.19 -2.13
N MET A 160 24.05 -4.41 -1.51
CA MET A 160 22.85 -4.92 -2.17
C MET A 160 22.23 -3.85 -3.07
N VAL A 161 22.17 -2.60 -2.61
CA VAL A 161 21.66 -1.46 -3.40
C VAL A 161 22.47 -1.27 -4.68
N LYS A 162 23.79 -1.41 -4.64
CA LYS A 162 24.68 -1.38 -5.83
C LYS A 162 24.33 -2.44 -6.88
N LYS A 163 23.77 -3.60 -6.46
CA LYS A 163 23.41 -4.71 -7.35
C LYS A 163 22.04 -4.54 -8.02
N MET A 164 21.23 -3.56 -7.61
CA MET A 164 19.94 -3.28 -8.21
C MET A 164 20.07 -2.72 -9.64
N SER A 165 18.99 -2.73 -10.38
CA SER A 165 18.93 -2.15 -11.72
C SER A 165 19.20 -0.63 -11.68
N LYS A 166 19.43 -0.01 -12.87
CA LYS A 166 19.56 1.44 -12.99
C LYS A 166 18.26 2.15 -12.55
N ASN A 167 18.37 3.31 -11.90
CA ASN A 167 17.26 4.07 -11.31
C ASN A 167 16.37 3.18 -10.40
N PRO A 168 16.93 2.55 -9.36
CA PRO A 168 16.16 1.65 -8.52
C PRO A 168 15.10 2.41 -7.71
N ILE A 169 14.02 1.72 -7.39
CA ILE A 169 12.94 2.21 -6.54
C ILE A 169 13.05 1.49 -5.20
N ILE A 170 13.25 2.23 -4.12
CA ILE A 170 13.52 1.67 -2.79
C ILE A 170 12.49 2.23 -1.80
N PHE A 171 11.56 1.38 -1.38
CA PHE A 171 10.57 1.67 -0.34
C PHE A 171 11.01 0.96 0.94
N ALA A 172 11.67 1.67 1.85
CA ALA A 172 12.16 1.16 3.13
C ALA A 172 11.18 1.56 4.23
N CYS A 173 10.14 0.74 4.44
CA CYS A 173 8.97 1.08 5.23
C CYS A 173 8.94 0.44 6.64
N ALA A 174 10.03 -0.17 7.10
CA ALA A 174 10.12 -0.66 8.48
C ALA A 174 10.06 0.49 9.48
N ASN A 175 9.37 0.26 10.60
CA ASN A 175 9.22 1.22 11.69
C ASN A 175 9.83 0.67 12.99
N PRO A 176 10.45 1.51 13.85
CA PRO A 176 10.68 2.96 13.67
C PRO A 176 11.82 3.30 12.69
N ASP A 177 12.73 2.36 12.46
CA ASP A 177 13.90 2.57 11.61
C ASP A 177 13.76 1.78 10.31
N PRO A 178 14.10 2.39 9.14
CA PRO A 178 13.97 1.76 7.84
C PRO A 178 14.97 0.63 7.64
N GLU A 179 14.73 -0.23 6.65
CA GLU A 179 15.65 -1.30 6.24
C GLU A 179 17.03 -0.79 5.80
N ILE A 180 17.09 0.43 5.30
CA ILE A 180 18.26 1.22 4.97
C ILE A 180 17.85 2.69 5.00
N THR A 181 18.73 3.58 5.45
CA THR A 181 18.42 5.03 5.46
C THR A 181 18.66 5.66 4.09
N PRO A 182 17.97 6.78 3.76
CA PRO A 182 18.24 7.53 2.53
C PRO A 182 19.72 7.92 2.40
N GLU A 183 20.38 8.38 3.47
CA GLU A 183 21.78 8.76 3.48
C GLU A 183 22.72 7.59 3.13
N GLU A 184 22.38 6.39 3.59
CA GLU A 184 23.15 5.19 3.23
C GLU A 184 23.00 4.81 1.75
N ILE A 185 21.81 5.06 1.17
CA ILE A 185 21.56 4.83 -0.26
C ILE A 185 22.35 5.86 -1.08
N GLU A 186 22.28 7.14 -0.72
CA GLU A 186 22.92 8.24 -1.42
C GLU A 186 24.45 8.12 -1.43
N GLN A 187 25.06 7.49 -0.44
CA GLN A 187 26.50 7.18 -0.45
C GLN A 187 26.92 6.24 -1.58
N VAL A 188 25.99 5.49 -2.16
CA VAL A 188 26.29 4.45 -3.16
C VAL A 188 25.54 4.60 -4.48
N ARG A 189 24.46 5.40 -4.50
CA ARG A 189 23.59 5.65 -5.67
C ARG A 189 22.99 7.05 -5.60
N ASP A 190 23.01 7.76 -6.71
CA ASP A 190 22.36 9.08 -6.89
C ASP A 190 21.09 9.03 -7.74
N ASP A 191 20.84 7.88 -8.37
CA ASP A 191 19.74 7.64 -9.31
C ASP A 191 18.51 6.94 -8.66
N ALA A 192 18.52 6.69 -7.36
CA ALA A 192 17.44 6.00 -6.66
C ALA A 192 16.23 6.91 -6.41
N ILE A 193 15.01 6.34 -6.50
CA ILE A 193 13.79 6.91 -5.93
C ILE A 193 13.60 6.25 -4.57
N ILE A 194 13.54 7.05 -3.51
CA ILE A 194 13.50 6.57 -2.14
C ILE A 194 12.19 7.00 -1.48
N ALA A 195 11.55 6.08 -0.75
CA ALA A 195 10.42 6.36 0.14
C ALA A 195 10.59 5.60 1.45
N THR A 196 10.11 6.17 2.54
CA THR A 196 10.18 5.57 3.89
C THR A 196 8.86 5.73 4.63
N GLY A 197 8.71 5.04 5.77
CA GLY A 197 7.60 5.29 6.70
C GLY A 197 7.74 6.57 7.53
N ARG A 198 8.91 7.18 7.56
CA ARG A 198 9.23 8.32 8.43
C ARG A 198 8.79 9.65 7.82
N SER A 199 8.30 10.55 8.68
CA SER A 199 7.82 11.88 8.28
C SER A 199 8.93 12.91 8.04
N ASP A 200 10.15 12.63 8.48
CA ASP A 200 11.32 13.51 8.33
C ASP A 200 12.06 13.31 7.00
N TYR A 201 11.61 12.35 6.17
CA TYR A 201 12.13 12.10 4.83
C TYR A 201 11.10 12.41 3.73
N PRO A 202 11.55 12.71 2.52
CA PRO A 202 10.68 12.79 1.34
C PRO A 202 9.91 11.48 1.09
N ASN A 203 8.77 11.59 0.41
CA ASN A 203 7.97 10.43 0.01
C ASN A 203 7.54 9.55 1.20
N GLN A 204 6.99 10.16 2.25
CA GLN A 204 6.49 9.39 3.38
C GLN A 204 5.37 8.44 2.98
N VAL A 205 5.59 7.12 3.14
CA VAL A 205 4.56 6.09 3.00
C VAL A 205 3.76 6.03 4.30
N ASN A 206 2.57 6.65 4.29
CA ASN A 206 1.72 6.76 5.46
C ASN A 206 0.27 6.45 5.11
N ASN A 207 -0.37 5.51 5.82
CA ASN A 207 -1.75 5.08 5.60
C ASN A 207 -2.77 6.22 5.74
N LEU A 208 -2.46 7.27 6.52
CA LEU A 208 -3.30 8.48 6.66
C LEU A 208 -3.62 9.16 5.33
N ILE A 209 -2.80 8.98 4.31
CA ILE A 209 -3.08 9.51 2.96
C ILE A 209 -4.31 8.83 2.34
N GLY A 210 -4.61 7.59 2.72
CA GLY A 210 -5.66 6.78 2.10
C GLY A 210 -6.83 6.43 3.01
N PHE A 211 -6.53 5.90 4.17
CA PHE A 211 -7.49 5.25 5.06
C PHE A 211 -8.78 6.04 5.34
N PRO A 212 -8.75 7.30 5.85
CA PRO A 212 -9.98 8.00 6.20
C PRO A 212 -10.87 8.25 4.98
N TYR A 213 -10.25 8.56 3.86
CA TYR A 213 -10.92 8.95 2.62
C TYR A 213 -11.51 7.76 1.88
N ILE A 214 -10.88 6.58 1.99
CA ILE A 214 -11.41 5.33 1.41
C ILE A 214 -12.70 4.94 2.12
N PHE A 215 -12.73 5.00 3.46
CA PHE A 215 -13.95 4.79 4.23
C PHE A 215 -15.00 5.84 3.91
N ARG A 216 -14.64 7.12 3.81
CA ARG A 216 -15.59 8.17 3.44
C ARG A 216 -16.29 7.85 2.13
N GLY A 217 -15.54 7.52 1.08
CA GLY A 217 -16.12 7.15 -0.21
C GLY A 217 -16.99 5.90 -0.17
N ALA A 218 -16.57 4.88 0.58
CA ALA A 218 -17.33 3.65 0.74
C ALA A 218 -18.64 3.86 1.53
N LEU A 219 -18.60 4.64 2.61
CA LEU A 219 -19.75 4.93 3.46
C LEU A 219 -20.79 5.81 2.77
N ASP A 220 -20.38 6.82 2.01
CA ASP A 220 -21.28 7.75 1.31
C ASP A 220 -22.14 7.05 0.26
N VAL A 221 -21.64 5.98 -0.36
CA VAL A 221 -22.41 5.12 -1.27
C VAL A 221 -22.97 3.86 -0.59
N ARG A 222 -22.84 3.74 0.72
CA ARG A 222 -23.27 2.57 1.50
C ARG A 222 -22.77 1.26 0.89
N ALA A 223 -21.48 1.21 0.55
CA ALA A 223 -20.88 0.02 -0.04
C ALA A 223 -20.99 -1.19 0.90
N LYS A 224 -21.22 -2.37 0.33
CA LYS A 224 -21.22 -3.64 1.10
C LYS A 224 -19.83 -4.07 1.52
N THR A 225 -18.83 -3.69 0.74
CA THR A 225 -17.43 -4.06 0.94
C THR A 225 -16.52 -3.02 0.30
N ILE A 226 -15.26 -3.00 0.72
CA ILE A 226 -14.18 -2.30 0.00
C ILE A 226 -13.44 -3.36 -0.81
N ASN A 227 -13.72 -3.40 -2.12
CA ASN A 227 -13.16 -4.39 -3.05
C ASN A 227 -11.86 -3.94 -3.72
N GLU A 228 -11.28 -4.80 -4.56
CA GLU A 228 -10.01 -4.50 -5.25
C GLU A 228 -10.11 -3.29 -6.18
N GLU A 229 -11.23 -3.14 -6.89
CA GLU A 229 -11.49 -2.02 -7.80
C GLU A 229 -11.45 -0.68 -7.05
N MET A 230 -12.02 -0.62 -5.85
CA MET A 230 -12.00 0.57 -4.99
C MET A 230 -10.58 0.88 -4.49
N LYS A 231 -9.80 -0.13 -4.11
CA LYS A 231 -8.40 0.01 -3.68
C LYS A 231 -7.50 0.51 -4.83
N ILE A 232 -7.67 -0.04 -6.02
CA ILE A 232 -6.97 0.41 -7.23
C ILE A 232 -7.37 1.85 -7.59
N ALA A 233 -8.65 2.19 -7.48
CA ALA A 233 -9.13 3.56 -7.73
C ALA A 233 -8.51 4.56 -6.76
N ALA A 234 -8.44 4.23 -5.48
CA ALA A 234 -7.75 5.04 -4.46
C ALA A 234 -6.27 5.21 -4.80
N SER A 235 -5.54 4.13 -5.11
CA SER A 235 -4.13 4.20 -5.50
C SER A 235 -3.89 5.09 -6.72
N ASN A 236 -4.75 4.98 -7.75
CA ASN A 236 -4.67 5.82 -8.94
C ASN A 236 -4.95 7.30 -8.63
N ALA A 237 -5.95 7.57 -7.79
CA ALA A 237 -6.31 8.93 -7.39
C ALA A 237 -5.17 9.61 -6.63
N ILE A 238 -4.55 8.91 -5.67
CA ILE A 238 -3.39 9.38 -4.92
C ILE A 238 -2.20 9.64 -5.87
N ALA A 239 -1.92 8.71 -6.77
CA ALA A 239 -0.83 8.87 -7.72
C ALA A 239 -1.05 10.06 -8.67
N THR A 240 -2.28 10.28 -9.13
CA THR A 240 -2.62 11.42 -9.99
C THR A 240 -2.48 12.74 -9.24
N LEU A 241 -2.97 12.81 -8.00
CA LEU A 241 -2.90 14.03 -7.18
C LEU A 241 -1.45 14.50 -6.96
N ALA A 242 -0.50 13.57 -6.77
CA ALA A 242 0.91 13.91 -6.62
C ALA A 242 1.51 14.60 -7.86
N ARG A 243 0.91 14.42 -9.04
CA ARG A 243 1.37 15.03 -10.30
C ARG A 243 0.84 16.45 -10.51
N GLU A 244 -0.16 16.84 -9.73
CA GLU A 244 -0.75 18.18 -9.81
C GLU A 244 0.09 19.20 -9.03
N ARG A 245 -0.10 20.50 -9.35
CA ARG A 245 0.54 21.58 -8.60
C ARG A 245 0.12 21.52 -7.13
N VAL A 246 1.10 21.47 -6.23
CA VAL A 246 0.88 21.48 -4.78
C VAL A 246 0.29 22.84 -4.34
N PRO A 247 -0.82 22.87 -3.57
CA PRO A 247 -1.42 24.11 -3.06
C PRO A 247 -0.52 24.90 -2.13
N ASP A 248 -0.73 26.21 -2.04
CA ASP A 248 0.11 27.10 -1.21
C ASP A 248 0.04 26.78 0.27
N GLU A 249 -1.12 26.34 0.77
CA GLU A 249 -1.32 25.88 2.15
C GLU A 249 -0.48 24.64 2.49
N VAL A 250 -0.36 23.71 1.56
CA VAL A 250 0.51 22.51 1.73
C VAL A 250 1.97 22.93 1.71
N VAL A 251 2.35 23.87 0.84
CA VAL A 251 3.71 24.42 0.78
C VAL A 251 4.09 25.05 2.12
N ALA A 252 3.20 25.83 2.72
CA ALA A 252 3.40 26.43 4.02
C ALA A 252 3.60 25.37 5.14
N ALA A 253 2.79 24.31 5.12
CA ALA A 253 2.89 23.20 6.06
C ALA A 253 4.17 22.36 5.91
N MET A 254 4.77 22.36 4.71
CA MET A 254 6.00 21.61 4.38
C MET A 254 7.29 22.43 4.47
N GLY A 255 7.26 23.60 5.12
CA GLY A 255 8.45 24.42 5.34
C GLY A 255 8.73 25.46 4.26
N GLY A 256 7.75 25.75 3.37
CA GLY A 256 7.77 26.90 2.47
C GLY A 256 8.38 26.66 1.07
N GLU A 257 9.03 25.53 0.82
CA GLU A 257 9.47 25.14 -0.51
C GLU A 257 8.41 24.28 -1.21
N ARG A 258 8.02 24.65 -2.44
CA ARG A 258 7.02 23.90 -3.20
C ARG A 258 7.57 22.60 -3.76
N PRO A 259 7.09 21.43 -3.29
CA PRO A 259 7.49 20.16 -3.89
C PRO A 259 7.07 20.08 -5.36
N LYS A 260 7.92 19.49 -6.16
CA LYS A 260 7.65 19.22 -7.58
C LYS A 260 7.58 17.72 -7.79
N TYR A 261 6.59 17.27 -8.57
CA TYR A 261 6.51 15.88 -9.00
C TYR A 261 7.85 15.41 -9.57
N GLY A 262 8.43 14.38 -8.99
CA GLY A 262 9.77 13.88 -9.31
C GLY A 262 10.21 12.85 -8.26
N LYS A 263 11.50 12.53 -8.25
CA LYS A 263 12.05 11.49 -7.36
C LYS A 263 11.77 11.72 -5.86
N ASP A 264 11.63 12.99 -5.46
CA ASP A 264 11.44 13.39 -4.06
C ASP A 264 9.97 13.73 -3.74
N TYR A 265 9.05 13.58 -4.70
CA TYR A 265 7.61 13.78 -4.52
C TYR A 265 6.80 12.88 -5.44
N ILE A 266 6.68 11.59 -5.06
CA ILE A 266 5.92 10.56 -5.79
C ILE A 266 4.54 10.29 -5.20
N ILE A 267 4.29 10.75 -3.98
CA ILE A 267 3.00 10.68 -3.27
C ILE A 267 2.70 12.04 -2.64
N PRO A 268 1.41 12.42 -2.50
CA PRO A 268 1.07 13.70 -1.88
C PRO A 268 1.39 13.69 -0.39
N SER A 269 1.53 14.89 0.19
CA SER A 269 1.64 15.07 1.64
C SER A 269 0.37 14.65 2.35
N THR A 270 0.49 14.13 3.59
CA THR A 270 -0.65 13.88 4.48
C THR A 270 -1.45 15.15 4.83
N PHE A 271 -0.84 16.32 4.66
CA PHE A 271 -1.47 17.63 4.86
C PHE A 271 -2.20 18.17 3.61
N ASP A 272 -2.29 17.41 2.53
CA ASP A 272 -2.95 17.88 1.31
C ASP A 272 -4.47 17.84 1.48
N PRO A 273 -5.16 19.00 1.59
CA PRO A 273 -6.60 19.05 1.85
C PRO A 273 -7.42 18.51 0.68
N ARG A 274 -6.84 18.35 -0.50
CA ARG A 274 -7.52 17.78 -1.67
C ARG A 274 -7.79 16.29 -1.52
N LEU A 275 -7.08 15.58 -0.61
CA LEU A 275 -7.28 14.16 -0.35
C LEU A 275 -8.75 13.83 -0.05
N ILE A 276 -9.43 14.70 0.77
CA ILE A 276 -10.83 14.51 1.15
C ILE A 276 -11.81 14.57 -0.04
N SER A 277 -11.48 15.27 -1.10
CA SER A 277 -12.37 15.41 -2.26
C SER A 277 -11.97 14.52 -3.45
N VAL A 278 -10.72 14.09 -3.52
CA VAL A 278 -10.21 13.30 -4.65
C VAL A 278 -10.39 11.80 -4.40
N ILE A 279 -9.98 11.31 -3.24
CA ILE A 279 -10.00 9.87 -2.94
C ILE A 279 -11.43 9.34 -2.77
N PRO A 280 -12.31 9.96 -1.95
CA PRO A 280 -13.68 9.47 -1.80
C PRO A 280 -14.45 9.43 -3.12
N VAL A 281 -14.27 10.43 -3.98
CA VAL A 281 -14.89 10.46 -5.31
C VAL A 281 -14.44 9.27 -6.16
N ALA A 282 -13.14 8.97 -6.19
CA ALA A 282 -12.62 7.82 -6.94
C ALA A 282 -13.14 6.49 -6.40
N VAL A 283 -13.17 6.34 -5.08
CA VAL A 283 -13.64 5.14 -4.39
C VAL A 283 -15.14 4.94 -4.61
N ALA A 284 -15.96 6.00 -4.46
CA ALA A 284 -17.40 5.95 -4.69
C ALA A 284 -17.75 5.56 -6.15
N LYS A 285 -17.05 6.16 -7.14
CA LYS A 285 -17.18 5.78 -8.55
C LYS A 285 -16.87 4.30 -8.78
N ALA A 286 -15.80 3.80 -8.18
CA ALA A 286 -15.41 2.39 -8.29
C ALA A 286 -16.43 1.46 -7.63
N ALA A 287 -16.95 1.82 -6.46
CA ALA A 287 -17.97 1.05 -5.76
C ALA A 287 -19.27 0.93 -6.57
N ILE A 288 -19.73 2.03 -7.16
CA ILE A 288 -20.93 2.05 -8.02
C ILE A 288 -20.67 1.18 -9.27
N LYS A 289 -19.54 1.39 -9.94
CA LYS A 289 -19.20 0.66 -11.17
C LYS A 289 -19.06 -0.84 -10.94
N SER A 290 -18.54 -1.26 -9.79
CA SER A 290 -18.37 -2.68 -9.43
C SER A 290 -19.59 -3.32 -8.79
N GLY A 291 -20.71 -2.57 -8.64
CA GLY A 291 -21.99 -3.08 -8.15
C GLY A 291 -22.04 -3.34 -6.64
N VAL A 292 -21.08 -2.83 -5.86
CA VAL A 292 -21.07 -3.00 -4.40
C VAL A 292 -21.73 -1.83 -3.66
N ALA A 293 -22.01 -0.72 -4.31
CA ALA A 293 -22.72 0.42 -3.77
C ALA A 293 -24.24 0.13 -3.64
N ARG A 294 -24.87 0.65 -2.58
CA ARG A 294 -26.32 0.62 -2.36
C ARG A 294 -26.98 1.99 -2.59
N LYS A 295 -26.18 3.03 -2.71
CA LYS A 295 -26.61 4.38 -2.99
C LYS A 295 -25.78 4.93 -4.14
N GLU A 296 -26.46 5.50 -5.12
CA GLU A 296 -25.81 6.18 -6.24
C GLU A 296 -25.57 7.66 -5.92
N ILE A 297 -24.52 8.21 -6.51
CA ILE A 297 -24.23 9.63 -6.52
C ILE A 297 -24.53 10.14 -7.93
N GLN A 298 -25.54 11.01 -8.05
CA GLN A 298 -26.02 11.52 -9.35
C GLN A 298 -25.05 12.55 -9.96
N ASN A 299 -24.42 13.36 -9.13
CA ASN A 299 -23.48 14.39 -9.59
C ASN A 299 -22.21 14.38 -8.73
N PHE A 300 -21.11 13.95 -9.34
CA PHE A 300 -19.81 13.85 -8.66
C PHE A 300 -19.11 15.20 -8.48
N GLU A 301 -19.46 16.22 -9.25
CA GLU A 301 -18.91 17.57 -9.07
C GLU A 301 -19.49 18.18 -7.79
N ILE A 302 -20.82 18.11 -7.63
CA ILE A 302 -21.50 18.54 -6.41
C ILE A 302 -20.99 17.75 -5.21
N TYR A 303 -20.86 16.44 -5.33
CA TYR A 303 -20.35 15.59 -4.26
C TYR A 303 -18.92 16.00 -3.85
N SER A 304 -18.04 16.24 -4.82
CA SER A 304 -16.68 16.71 -4.55
C SER A 304 -16.65 18.05 -3.79
N GLU A 305 -17.54 19.01 -4.16
CA GLU A 305 -17.63 20.28 -3.45
C GLU A 305 -18.20 20.13 -2.02
N GLN A 306 -19.16 19.24 -1.82
CA GLN A 306 -19.70 18.94 -0.49
C GLN A 306 -18.64 18.34 0.46
N LEU A 307 -17.70 17.57 -0.09
CA LEU A 307 -16.60 16.97 0.69
C LEU A 307 -15.58 18.01 1.18
N LYS A 308 -15.51 19.19 0.57
CA LYS A 308 -14.59 20.28 0.95
C LYS A 308 -15.13 21.17 2.07
N GLN A 309 -16.43 21.07 2.37
CA GLN A 309 -17.11 21.82 3.44
C GLN A 309 -16.97 21.13 4.79
#